data_9e9df1afe1f4f5fa6833a52918aa375b
#
_entry.id   9e9df1afe1f4f5fa6833a52918aa375b
#
_cell.length_a   1.000
_cell.length_b   1.000
_cell.length_c   1.000
_cell.angle_alpha   90.00
_cell.angle_beta   90.00
_cell.angle_gamma   90.00
#
_symmetry.space_group_name_H-M   'P 1'
#
loop_
_entity.id
_entity.type
_entity.pdbx_description
1 polymer ?
#
loop_
_entity_poly.entity_id
_entity_poly.type
_entity_poly.pdbx_seq_one_letter_code
_entity_poly.pdbx_strand_id
1 'polypeptide(L)'
;MLRAIVGTVLSLSLTASALAWGSEGHRIVGTIASAALTESAAKEVRDLLGDQTIADACTWADEVRDDRTYDWIKPLHYINVPRGATSVDGRRDAVKEGEIVSAIIRYRGVLKDRSRPKEERLLALRLVMHLVGDIHQPFHVSYKDDKGGNSLTVQSFGKKSNMHKVWDTDLIRERLKSVKGGWATLSADLREAITADERRQWGGVTDPVAWANESFAITRTLYRDAPNPRTGVDQAYFQHFRPVLEQRLQAAGVRLAVLLNDALSAPGAQGNPEHGSGKVPPAGAAPASPPTPGKPAPAGGTGFDGGNPPASGEP
;
A
#
# COMPACT_ATOMS: atom_id res chain seq x y z
N MET A 1 -51.26 11.09 31.73
CA MET A 1 -49.79 11.12 31.92
C MET A 1 -49.15 10.39 30.79
N LEU A 2 -48.61 11.13 29.81
CA LEU A 2 -48.00 10.60 28.59
C LEU A 2 -46.46 10.53 28.84
N ARG A 3 -45.87 9.34 28.90
CA ARG A 3 -44.43 9.15 29.00
C ARG A 3 -43.82 9.21 27.61
N ALA A 4 -43.04 10.26 27.36
CA ALA A 4 -42.21 10.37 26.16
C ALA A 4 -41.01 9.42 26.28
N ILE A 5 -40.91 8.49 25.37
CA ILE A 5 -39.73 7.63 25.18
C ILE A 5 -38.75 8.42 24.30
N VAL A 6 -37.69 8.93 24.92
CA VAL A 6 -36.56 9.52 24.19
C VAL A 6 -35.67 8.37 23.69
N GLY A 7 -35.82 8.06 22.43
CA GLY A 7 -34.92 7.10 21.75
C GLY A 7 -33.58 7.76 21.47
N THR A 8 -32.51 7.33 22.15
CA THR A 8 -31.14 7.72 21.87
C THR A 8 -30.69 7.03 20.57
N VAL A 9 -30.64 7.78 19.47
CA VAL A 9 -30.03 7.29 18.21
C VAL A 9 -28.51 7.28 18.40
N LEU A 10 -27.97 6.09 18.60
CA LEU A 10 -26.52 5.86 18.63
C LEU A 10 -26.01 5.97 17.19
N SER A 11 -25.47 7.12 16.82
CA SER A 11 -24.81 7.31 15.53
C SER A 11 -23.51 6.53 15.53
N LEU A 12 -23.50 5.34 14.92
CA LEU A 12 -22.27 4.63 14.59
C LEU A 12 -21.54 5.46 13.51
N SER A 13 -20.56 6.23 13.94
CA SER A 13 -19.59 6.83 13.01
C SER A 13 -18.72 5.72 12.45
N LEU A 14 -19.06 5.21 11.27
CA LEU A 14 -18.12 4.41 10.47
C LEU A 14 -16.95 5.34 10.12
N THR A 15 -15.87 5.21 10.85
CA THR A 15 -14.57 5.73 10.44
C THR A 15 -14.15 4.95 9.21
N ALA A 16 -14.42 5.49 8.02
CA ALA A 16 -13.84 4.97 6.78
C ALA A 16 -12.32 5.10 6.95
N SER A 17 -11.66 3.99 7.24
CA SER A 17 -10.20 3.90 7.25
C SER A 17 -9.70 4.29 5.87
N ALA A 18 -8.75 5.22 5.80
CA ALA A 18 -8.07 5.53 4.55
C ALA A 18 -7.37 4.24 4.08
N LEU A 19 -7.78 3.73 2.95
CA LEU A 19 -7.08 2.68 2.23
C LEU A 19 -5.95 3.37 1.48
N ALA A 20 -4.80 2.73 1.35
CA ALA A 20 -3.73 3.04 0.40
C ALA A 20 -4.29 3.29 -1.02
N TRP A 21 -3.50 3.39 -2.08
CA TRP A 21 -4.15 3.39 -3.39
C TRP A 21 -5.36 2.47 -3.32
N GLY A 22 -6.58 2.95 -3.39
CA GLY A 22 -7.75 2.08 -3.26
C GLY A 22 -7.58 0.79 -4.07
N SER A 23 -8.38 -0.22 -3.81
CA SER A 23 -8.19 -1.56 -4.42
C SER A 23 -7.95 -1.52 -5.93
N GLU A 24 -8.60 -0.57 -6.63
CA GLU A 24 -8.41 -0.38 -8.07
C GLU A 24 -7.00 0.09 -8.42
N GLY A 25 -6.41 1.00 -7.63
CA GLY A 25 -5.05 1.49 -7.88
C GLY A 25 -3.99 0.40 -7.67
N HIS A 26 -4.10 -0.39 -6.61
CA HIS A 26 -3.23 -1.53 -6.38
C HIS A 26 -3.33 -2.59 -7.47
N ARG A 27 -4.55 -2.89 -7.94
CA ARG A 27 -4.76 -3.80 -9.07
C ARG A 27 -4.13 -3.28 -10.36
N ILE A 28 -4.22 -1.97 -10.62
CA ILE A 28 -3.56 -1.34 -11.78
C ILE A 28 -2.04 -1.52 -11.70
N VAL A 29 -1.42 -1.21 -10.55
CA VAL A 29 0.02 -1.38 -10.34
C VAL A 29 0.45 -2.83 -10.55
N GLY A 30 -0.27 -3.79 -9.93
CA GLY A 30 0.00 -5.21 -10.07
C GLY A 30 -0.13 -5.71 -11.51
N THR A 31 -1.14 -5.23 -12.24
CA THR A 31 -1.36 -5.62 -13.65
C THR A 31 -0.27 -5.08 -14.56
N ILE A 32 0.15 -3.82 -14.38
CA ILE A 32 1.27 -3.24 -15.14
C ILE A 32 2.56 -4.05 -14.87
N ALA A 33 2.82 -4.38 -13.59
CA ALA A 33 4.00 -5.14 -13.20
C ALA A 33 3.99 -6.56 -13.80
N SER A 34 2.87 -7.26 -13.73
CA SER A 34 2.75 -8.65 -14.21
C SER A 34 3.13 -8.82 -15.67
N ALA A 35 2.81 -7.83 -16.49
CA ALA A 35 3.11 -7.84 -17.93
C ALA A 35 4.61 -7.66 -18.26
N ALA A 36 5.42 -7.27 -17.28
CA ALA A 36 6.86 -7.01 -17.44
C ALA A 36 7.73 -7.98 -16.62
N LEU A 37 7.13 -9.03 -16.04
CA LEU A 37 7.89 -10.08 -15.37
C LEU A 37 8.64 -10.95 -16.39
N THR A 38 9.86 -11.34 -16.02
CA THR A 38 10.56 -12.44 -16.70
C THR A 38 9.82 -13.75 -16.50
N GLU A 39 10.00 -14.71 -17.38
CA GLU A 39 9.37 -16.03 -17.27
C GLU A 39 9.69 -16.71 -15.91
N SER A 40 10.96 -16.61 -15.48
CA SER A 40 11.42 -17.15 -14.21
C SER A 40 10.72 -16.47 -13.03
N ALA A 41 10.64 -15.14 -12.99
CA ALA A 41 9.96 -14.40 -11.92
C ALA A 41 8.45 -14.68 -11.93
N ALA A 42 7.83 -14.71 -13.09
CA ALA A 42 6.41 -15.02 -13.24
C ALA A 42 6.07 -16.44 -12.74
N LYS A 43 6.93 -17.43 -13.01
CA LYS A 43 6.78 -18.78 -12.47
C LYS A 43 6.85 -18.78 -10.95
N GLU A 44 7.88 -18.16 -10.37
CA GLU A 44 8.08 -18.11 -8.91
C GLU A 44 6.93 -17.37 -8.20
N VAL A 45 6.41 -16.29 -8.80
CA VAL A 45 5.23 -15.59 -8.30
C VAL A 45 4.02 -16.51 -8.27
N ARG A 46 3.75 -17.25 -9.35
CA ARG A 46 2.65 -18.23 -9.38
C ARG A 46 2.82 -19.34 -8.34
N ASP A 47 4.05 -19.87 -8.18
CA ASP A 47 4.35 -20.92 -7.22
C ASP A 47 4.10 -20.46 -5.77
N LEU A 48 4.32 -19.16 -5.48
CA LEU A 48 4.04 -18.57 -4.18
C LEU A 48 2.56 -18.25 -3.98
N LEU A 49 1.91 -17.60 -4.94
CA LEU A 49 0.53 -17.13 -4.84
C LEU A 49 -0.52 -18.23 -4.98
N GLY A 50 -0.17 -19.34 -5.66
CA GLY A 50 -1.18 -20.34 -6.07
C GLY A 50 -2.16 -19.76 -7.07
N ASP A 51 -3.44 -19.88 -6.79
CA ASP A 51 -4.53 -19.43 -7.67
C ASP A 51 -4.80 -17.91 -7.60
N GLN A 52 -4.16 -17.19 -6.65
CA GLN A 52 -4.35 -15.75 -6.50
C GLN A 52 -3.66 -14.99 -7.62
N THR A 53 -4.34 -14.02 -8.24
CA THR A 53 -3.72 -13.14 -9.23
C THR A 53 -2.79 -12.12 -8.58
N ILE A 54 -1.81 -11.60 -9.34
CA ILE A 54 -0.94 -10.51 -8.87
C ILE A 54 -1.78 -9.27 -8.51
N ALA A 55 -2.78 -8.95 -9.32
CA ALA A 55 -3.67 -7.82 -9.09
C ALA A 55 -4.39 -7.93 -7.74
N ASP A 56 -4.91 -9.11 -7.40
CA ASP A 56 -5.58 -9.33 -6.12
C ASP A 56 -4.58 -9.43 -4.96
N ALA A 57 -3.39 -10.01 -5.18
CA ALA A 57 -2.37 -10.07 -4.14
C ALA A 57 -1.86 -8.68 -3.74
N CYS A 58 -1.90 -7.69 -4.64
CA CYS A 58 -1.57 -6.30 -4.34
C CYS A 58 -2.54 -5.63 -3.36
N THR A 59 -3.78 -6.13 -3.20
CA THR A 59 -4.78 -5.58 -2.26
C THR A 59 -4.74 -6.23 -0.88
N TRP A 60 -4.04 -7.36 -0.73
CA TRP A 60 -4.06 -8.20 0.46
C TRP A 60 -3.75 -7.45 1.76
N ALA A 61 -2.77 -6.56 1.79
CA ALA A 61 -2.37 -5.87 3.01
C ALA A 61 -3.46 -4.93 3.57
N ASP A 62 -4.28 -4.36 2.69
CA ASP A 62 -5.46 -3.59 3.07
C ASP A 62 -6.63 -4.48 3.50
N GLU A 63 -6.81 -5.64 2.84
CA GLU A 63 -7.88 -6.60 3.16
C GLU A 63 -7.75 -7.18 4.57
N VAL A 64 -6.51 -7.40 5.04
CA VAL A 64 -6.26 -7.93 6.39
C VAL A 64 -6.17 -6.86 7.47
N ARG A 65 -6.36 -5.58 7.12
CA ARG A 65 -6.16 -4.43 8.00
C ARG A 65 -7.03 -4.43 9.26
N ASP A 66 -8.23 -5.01 9.17
CA ASP A 66 -9.18 -5.10 10.29
C ASP A 66 -8.95 -6.35 11.16
N ASP A 67 -8.10 -7.27 10.72
CA ASP A 67 -7.63 -8.40 11.54
C ASP A 67 -6.48 -7.95 12.45
N ARG A 68 -6.74 -7.99 13.77
CA ARG A 68 -5.78 -7.56 14.80
C ARG A 68 -4.46 -8.33 14.75
N THR A 69 -4.45 -9.54 14.20
CA THR A 69 -3.24 -10.35 14.00
C THR A 69 -2.23 -9.62 13.11
N TYR A 70 -2.71 -8.74 12.23
CA TYR A 70 -1.91 -7.96 11.29
C TYR A 70 -1.75 -6.48 11.68
N ASP A 71 -2.09 -6.08 12.92
CA ASP A 71 -1.91 -4.68 13.36
C ASP A 71 -0.48 -4.16 13.15
N TRP A 72 0.50 -5.03 13.18
CA TRP A 72 1.91 -4.72 12.99
C TRP A 72 2.27 -4.25 11.56
N ILE A 73 1.43 -4.54 10.53
CA ILE A 73 1.70 -4.05 9.18
C ILE A 73 1.23 -2.60 8.96
N LYS A 74 0.33 -2.08 9.78
CA LYS A 74 -0.28 -0.75 9.61
C LYS A 74 0.74 0.39 9.47
N PRO A 75 1.80 0.48 10.29
CA PRO A 75 2.81 1.53 10.14
C PRO A 75 3.68 1.35 8.89
N LEU A 76 3.71 0.15 8.28
CA LEU A 76 4.55 -0.13 7.12
C LEU A 76 4.04 0.52 5.83
N HIS A 77 2.80 1.00 5.78
CA HIS A 77 2.17 1.57 4.58
C HIS A 77 2.63 2.99 4.25
N TYR A 78 3.32 3.69 5.15
CA TYR A 78 3.68 5.10 4.98
C TYR A 78 4.99 5.46 5.66
N ILE A 79 5.51 6.64 5.34
CA ILE A 79 6.57 7.32 6.08
C ILE A 79 6.15 8.76 6.35
N ASN A 80 6.26 9.19 7.60
CA ASN A 80 5.88 10.53 8.04
C ASN A 80 7.10 11.42 8.23
N VAL A 81 7.11 12.53 7.50
CA VAL A 81 8.18 13.52 7.46
C VAL A 81 7.78 14.73 8.32
N PRO A 82 8.70 15.34 9.09
CA PRO A 82 8.39 16.56 9.84
C PRO A 82 8.10 17.73 8.91
N ARG A 83 7.17 18.63 9.31
CA ARG A 83 6.90 19.86 8.60
C ARG A 83 8.18 20.69 8.48
N GLY A 84 8.48 21.20 7.30
CA GLY A 84 9.71 21.95 7.02
C GLY A 84 10.88 21.10 6.51
N ALA A 85 10.80 19.77 6.55
CA ALA A 85 11.78 18.92 5.88
C ALA A 85 11.68 19.08 4.35
N THR A 86 12.80 18.96 3.67
CA THR A 86 12.90 19.08 2.21
C THR A 86 13.04 17.73 1.51
N SER A 87 13.37 16.70 2.28
CA SER A 87 13.55 15.31 1.81
C SER A 87 13.18 14.32 2.89
N VAL A 88 12.93 13.07 2.49
CA VAL A 88 12.88 11.92 3.37
C VAL A 88 14.30 11.59 3.84
N ASP A 89 14.45 11.32 5.13
CA ASP A 89 15.70 10.87 5.74
C ASP A 89 15.45 9.58 6.51
N GLY A 90 16.02 8.47 6.05
CA GLY A 90 15.78 7.15 6.59
C GLY A 90 16.21 6.94 8.06
N ARG A 91 17.01 7.88 8.64
CA ARG A 91 17.36 7.87 10.07
C ARG A 91 16.41 8.73 10.90
N ARG A 92 16.13 9.94 10.44
CA ARG A 92 15.23 10.90 11.10
C ARG A 92 13.79 10.40 11.11
N ASP A 93 13.32 9.85 10.01
CA ASP A 93 11.92 9.52 9.76
C ASP A 93 11.60 8.06 10.12
N ALA A 94 12.63 7.25 10.47
CA ALA A 94 12.45 5.89 10.93
C ALA A 94 11.64 5.85 12.23
N VAL A 95 10.76 4.85 12.34
CA VAL A 95 10.03 4.55 13.57
C VAL A 95 10.33 3.11 14.01
N LYS A 96 10.19 2.84 15.32
CA LYS A 96 10.54 1.53 15.92
C LYS A 96 9.77 0.38 15.29
N GLU A 97 8.52 0.61 14.94
CA GLU A 97 7.60 -0.36 14.34
C GLU A 97 7.96 -0.65 12.86
N GLY A 98 8.80 0.18 12.25
CA GLY A 98 9.11 0.17 10.84
C GLY A 98 8.22 1.14 10.05
N GLU A 99 8.64 1.44 8.85
CA GLU A 99 7.95 2.33 7.90
C GLU A 99 8.18 1.80 6.47
N ILE A 100 7.54 2.42 5.49
CA ILE A 100 7.42 1.88 4.12
C ILE A 100 8.76 1.62 3.43
N VAL A 101 9.78 2.48 3.62
CA VAL A 101 11.09 2.34 2.96
C VAL A 101 11.82 1.14 3.53
N SER A 102 11.94 1.06 4.86
CA SER A 102 12.59 -0.05 5.55
C SER A 102 11.84 -1.37 5.33
N ALA A 103 10.51 -1.33 5.25
CA ALA A 103 9.68 -2.49 4.97
C ALA A 103 9.94 -3.05 3.56
N ILE A 104 9.96 -2.20 2.53
CA ILE A 104 10.26 -2.65 1.16
C ILE A 104 11.65 -3.30 1.09
N ILE A 105 12.66 -2.67 1.68
CA ILE A 105 14.04 -3.20 1.71
C ILE A 105 14.07 -4.56 2.42
N ARG A 106 13.46 -4.66 3.59
CA ARG A 106 13.41 -5.89 4.40
C ARG A 106 12.72 -7.02 3.65
N TYR A 107 11.51 -6.79 3.14
CA TYR A 107 10.71 -7.85 2.53
C TYR A 107 11.21 -8.24 1.13
N ARG A 108 11.85 -7.32 0.39
CA ARG A 108 12.64 -7.69 -0.79
C ARG A 108 13.74 -8.69 -0.42
N GLY A 109 14.45 -8.48 0.69
CA GLY A 109 15.47 -9.40 1.19
C GLY A 109 14.90 -10.78 1.54
N VAL A 110 13.77 -10.84 2.28
CA VAL A 110 13.07 -12.09 2.61
C VAL A 110 12.61 -12.81 1.35
N LEU A 111 12.05 -12.09 0.38
CA LEU A 111 11.59 -12.65 -0.89
C LEU A 111 12.73 -13.26 -1.71
N LYS A 112 13.90 -12.63 -1.70
CA LYS A 112 15.11 -13.08 -2.41
C LYS A 112 15.75 -14.31 -1.77
N ASP A 113 15.60 -14.48 -0.47
CA ASP A 113 16.19 -15.60 0.29
C ASP A 113 15.35 -16.87 0.09
N ARG A 114 15.80 -17.73 -0.81
CA ARG A 114 15.14 -18.99 -1.15
C ARG A 114 15.20 -20.06 -0.05
N SER A 115 16.03 -19.86 0.98
CA SER A 115 16.08 -20.74 2.16
C SER A 115 14.96 -20.49 3.15
N ARG A 116 14.23 -19.36 3.02
CA ARG A 116 13.08 -19.04 3.85
C ARG A 116 11.87 -19.93 3.54
N PRO A 117 11.06 -20.25 4.56
CA PRO A 117 9.79 -20.95 4.38
C PRO A 117 8.89 -20.27 3.32
N LYS A 118 8.11 -21.07 2.60
CA LYS A 118 7.20 -20.57 1.56
C LYS A 118 6.24 -19.52 2.10
N GLU A 119 5.74 -19.72 3.31
CA GLU A 119 4.80 -18.82 4.00
C GLU A 119 5.41 -17.45 4.27
N GLU A 120 6.67 -17.40 4.69
CA GLU A 120 7.38 -16.13 4.90
C GLU A 120 7.63 -15.40 3.57
N ARG A 121 7.99 -16.13 2.53
CA ARG A 121 8.19 -15.57 1.18
C ARG A 121 6.89 -15.12 0.55
N LEU A 122 5.78 -15.83 0.77
CA LEU A 122 4.45 -15.40 0.34
C LEU A 122 4.02 -14.11 1.03
N LEU A 123 4.21 -14.01 2.35
CA LEU A 123 3.95 -12.79 3.10
C LEU A 123 4.79 -11.63 2.56
N ALA A 124 6.09 -11.86 2.35
CA ALA A 124 7.01 -10.86 1.81
C ALA A 124 6.60 -10.42 0.39
N LEU A 125 6.16 -11.34 -0.46
CA LEU A 125 5.66 -11.04 -1.80
C LEU A 125 4.44 -10.13 -1.75
N ARG A 126 3.44 -10.47 -0.95
CA ARG A 126 2.21 -9.67 -0.78
C ARG A 126 2.51 -8.26 -0.26
N LEU A 127 3.38 -8.15 0.76
CA LEU A 127 3.79 -6.87 1.30
C LEU A 127 4.56 -6.04 0.27
N VAL A 128 5.55 -6.60 -0.42
CA VAL A 128 6.31 -5.87 -1.45
C VAL A 128 5.39 -5.37 -2.55
N MET A 129 4.47 -6.23 -3.05
CA MET A 129 3.54 -5.85 -4.12
C MET A 129 2.64 -4.69 -3.71
N HIS A 130 2.17 -4.64 -2.47
CA HIS A 130 1.34 -3.58 -1.94
C HIS A 130 2.16 -2.30 -1.68
N LEU A 131 3.23 -2.40 -0.89
CA LEU A 131 4.02 -1.27 -0.42
C LEU A 131 4.73 -0.51 -1.55
N VAL A 132 5.09 -1.20 -2.65
CA VAL A 132 5.60 -0.50 -3.84
C VAL A 132 4.51 0.36 -4.48
N GLY A 133 3.25 -0.04 -4.43
CA GLY A 133 2.13 0.83 -4.80
C GLY A 133 2.08 2.05 -3.89
N ASP A 134 2.05 1.83 -2.57
CA ASP A 134 1.90 2.87 -1.55
C ASP A 134 2.98 3.94 -1.59
N ILE A 135 4.25 3.56 -1.71
CA ILE A 135 5.35 4.53 -1.74
C ILE A 135 5.26 5.48 -2.94
N HIS A 136 4.49 5.12 -3.98
CA HIS A 136 4.23 5.95 -5.13
C HIS A 136 2.98 6.83 -4.98
N GLN A 137 2.17 6.64 -3.94
CA GLN A 137 1.07 7.53 -3.59
C GLN A 137 1.61 8.68 -2.73
N PRO A 138 1.50 9.95 -3.18
CA PRO A 138 2.19 11.07 -2.53
C PRO A 138 1.86 11.22 -1.04
N PHE A 139 0.60 11.02 -0.61
CA PHE A 139 0.22 11.18 0.79
C PHE A 139 0.68 10.04 1.71
N HIS A 140 1.20 8.92 1.17
CA HIS A 140 1.90 7.89 1.95
C HIS A 140 3.33 8.31 2.30
N VAL A 141 3.86 9.34 1.64
CA VAL A 141 5.15 9.97 1.95
C VAL A 141 4.86 11.45 2.24
N SER A 142 4.41 11.76 3.44
CA SER A 142 3.81 13.05 3.73
C SER A 142 4.09 13.52 5.16
N TYR A 143 3.45 14.61 5.57
CA TYR A 143 3.72 15.25 6.83
C TYR A 143 3.06 14.55 8.02
N LYS A 144 3.81 14.47 9.14
CA LYS A 144 3.38 13.80 10.37
C LYS A 144 2.24 14.54 11.07
N ASP A 145 2.27 15.86 11.08
CA ASP A 145 1.39 16.73 11.88
C ASP A 145 -0.07 16.69 11.43
N ASP A 146 -0.34 16.30 10.18
CA ASP A 146 -1.70 16.11 9.68
C ASP A 146 -2.00 14.65 9.27
N LYS A 147 -1.18 13.71 9.75
CA LYS A 147 -1.34 12.27 9.51
C LYS A 147 -1.35 11.94 8.03
N GLY A 148 -0.41 12.52 7.27
CA GLY A 148 -0.35 12.27 5.83
C GLY A 148 -1.58 12.80 5.08
N GLY A 149 -2.09 13.97 5.43
CA GLY A 149 -3.27 14.56 4.80
C GLY A 149 -4.63 14.00 5.25
N ASN A 150 -4.64 13.02 6.17
CA ASN A 150 -5.90 12.47 6.71
C ASN A 150 -6.67 13.50 7.54
N SER A 151 -5.99 14.46 8.16
CA SER A 151 -6.61 15.56 8.91
C SER A 151 -7.02 16.75 8.02
N LEU A 152 -6.67 16.76 6.73
CA LEU A 152 -7.02 17.81 5.79
C LEU A 152 -8.38 17.51 5.15
N THR A 153 -9.45 17.96 5.80
CA THR A 153 -10.81 17.80 5.28
C THR A 153 -11.04 18.67 4.07
N VAL A 154 -11.60 18.10 3.00
CA VAL A 154 -11.95 18.78 1.75
C VAL A 154 -13.33 18.32 1.25
N GLN A 155 -13.95 19.09 0.34
CA GLN A 155 -14.98 18.58 -0.53
C GLN A 155 -14.32 17.89 -1.72
N SER A 156 -14.75 16.69 -2.07
CA SER A 156 -14.25 15.92 -3.21
C SER A 156 -15.44 15.51 -4.07
N PHE A 157 -15.56 16.10 -5.26
CA PHE A 157 -16.69 15.88 -6.17
C PHE A 157 -18.06 15.99 -5.46
N GLY A 158 -18.19 17.02 -4.61
CA GLY A 158 -19.42 17.31 -3.84
C GLY A 158 -19.65 16.45 -2.59
N LYS A 159 -18.67 15.62 -2.18
CA LYS A 159 -18.74 14.79 -0.97
C LYS A 159 -17.63 15.14 0.01
N LYS A 160 -17.91 15.05 1.31
CA LYS A 160 -16.88 15.21 2.34
C LYS A 160 -15.83 14.12 2.22
N SER A 161 -14.55 14.52 2.18
CA SER A 161 -13.39 13.65 2.07
C SER A 161 -12.21 14.24 2.85
N ASN A 162 -11.02 13.65 2.72
CA ASN A 162 -9.76 14.24 3.13
C ASN A 162 -8.73 14.06 2.00
N MET A 163 -7.61 14.81 2.04
CA MET A 163 -6.64 14.82 0.95
C MET A 163 -5.95 13.47 0.74
N HIS A 164 -5.74 12.70 1.80
CA HIS A 164 -5.21 11.34 1.70
C HIS A 164 -6.15 10.45 0.86
N LYS A 165 -7.44 10.37 1.26
CA LYS A 165 -8.45 9.58 0.56
C LYS A 165 -8.72 10.08 -0.87
N VAL A 166 -8.60 11.37 -1.12
CA VAL A 166 -8.70 11.94 -2.48
C VAL A 166 -7.71 11.24 -3.41
N TRP A 167 -6.47 11.12 -3.00
CA TRP A 167 -5.42 10.49 -3.80
C TRP A 167 -5.49 8.97 -3.79
N ASP A 168 -5.89 8.34 -2.69
CA ASP A 168 -6.07 6.89 -2.63
C ASP A 168 -7.18 6.40 -3.55
N THR A 169 -8.30 7.13 -3.57
CA THR A 169 -9.53 6.55 -4.08
C THR A 169 -10.30 7.48 -5.01
N ASP A 170 -10.50 8.76 -4.61
CA ASP A 170 -11.49 9.60 -5.28
C ASP A 170 -11.06 9.96 -6.72
N LEU A 171 -9.76 10.27 -6.93
CA LEU A 171 -9.21 10.58 -8.25
C LEU A 171 -9.18 9.34 -9.17
N ILE A 172 -8.87 8.16 -8.63
CA ILE A 172 -8.90 6.92 -9.42
C ILE A 172 -10.34 6.62 -9.86
N ARG A 173 -11.30 6.71 -8.95
CA ARG A 173 -12.72 6.52 -9.27
C ARG A 173 -13.21 7.53 -10.30
N GLU A 174 -12.78 8.78 -10.21
CA GLU A 174 -13.09 9.80 -11.21
C GLU A 174 -12.53 9.43 -12.57
N ARG A 175 -11.27 8.96 -12.62
CA ARG A 175 -10.64 8.48 -13.86
C ARG A 175 -11.39 7.30 -14.47
N LEU A 176 -11.85 6.37 -13.66
CA LEU A 176 -12.55 5.16 -14.10
C LEU A 176 -13.93 5.46 -14.71
N LYS A 177 -14.58 6.59 -14.39
CA LYS A 177 -15.86 6.96 -15.02
C LYS A 177 -15.79 7.07 -16.55
N SER A 178 -14.62 7.42 -17.10
CA SER A 178 -14.39 7.56 -18.52
C SER A 178 -13.85 6.29 -19.19
N VAL A 179 -13.66 5.18 -18.43
CA VAL A 179 -13.05 3.94 -18.94
C VAL A 179 -14.07 2.81 -18.96
N LYS A 180 -14.46 2.37 -20.17
CA LYS A 180 -15.28 1.17 -20.31
C LYS A 180 -14.42 -0.06 -20.00
N GLY A 181 -14.90 -0.94 -19.11
CA GLY A 181 -14.13 -2.12 -18.67
C GLY A 181 -13.33 -1.91 -17.38
N GLY A 182 -13.45 -0.72 -16.77
CA GLY A 182 -12.95 -0.44 -15.42
C GLY A 182 -11.41 -0.46 -15.31
N TRP A 183 -10.91 -0.84 -14.13
CA TRP A 183 -9.48 -0.80 -13.81
C TRP A 183 -8.64 -1.72 -14.71
N ALA A 184 -9.17 -2.83 -15.20
CA ALA A 184 -8.43 -3.73 -16.08
C ALA A 184 -8.09 -3.07 -17.42
N THR A 185 -9.05 -2.40 -18.04
CA THR A 185 -8.81 -1.62 -19.27
C THR A 185 -7.87 -0.44 -19.00
N LEU A 186 -8.08 0.31 -17.92
CA LEU A 186 -7.18 1.40 -17.57
C LEU A 186 -5.74 0.92 -17.36
N SER A 187 -5.55 -0.27 -16.78
CA SER A 187 -4.20 -0.86 -16.62
C SER A 187 -3.53 -1.12 -17.96
N ALA A 188 -4.28 -1.62 -18.94
CA ALA A 188 -3.75 -1.86 -20.30
C ALA A 188 -3.39 -0.53 -20.96
N ASP A 189 -4.29 0.46 -20.95
CA ASP A 189 -4.06 1.78 -21.53
C ASP A 189 -2.82 2.45 -20.93
N LEU A 190 -2.71 2.46 -19.59
CA LEU A 190 -1.57 3.05 -18.90
C LEU A 190 -0.26 2.32 -19.23
N ARG A 191 -0.28 0.99 -19.30
CA ARG A 191 0.89 0.20 -19.65
C ARG A 191 1.37 0.48 -21.08
N GLU A 192 0.46 0.60 -22.03
CA GLU A 192 0.75 0.88 -23.44
C GLU A 192 1.28 2.31 -23.62
N ALA A 193 0.82 3.24 -22.81
CA ALA A 193 1.29 4.63 -22.83
C ALA A 193 2.72 4.79 -22.29
N ILE A 194 3.28 3.82 -21.55
CA ILE A 194 4.67 3.91 -21.02
C ILE A 194 5.67 3.85 -22.17
N THR A 195 6.37 4.95 -22.37
CA THR A 195 7.44 5.03 -23.38
C THR A 195 8.66 4.18 -22.99
N ALA A 196 9.51 3.87 -23.98
CA ALA A 196 10.76 3.16 -23.70
C ALA A 196 11.71 3.97 -22.79
N ASP A 197 11.70 5.29 -22.90
CA ASP A 197 12.52 6.18 -22.07
C ASP A 197 12.04 6.20 -20.63
N GLU A 198 10.75 6.33 -20.37
CA GLU A 198 10.15 6.25 -19.05
C GLU A 198 10.42 4.89 -18.40
N ARG A 199 10.28 3.81 -19.15
CA ARG A 199 10.59 2.45 -18.68
C ARG A 199 12.04 2.32 -18.23
N ARG A 200 12.99 2.85 -19.02
CA ARG A 200 14.41 2.88 -18.63
C ARG A 200 14.66 3.77 -17.42
N GLN A 201 14.10 4.99 -17.42
CA GLN A 201 14.27 5.95 -16.33
C GLN A 201 13.73 5.39 -15.00
N TRP A 202 12.48 4.91 -14.98
CA TRP A 202 11.89 4.38 -13.74
C TRP A 202 12.53 3.07 -13.31
N GLY A 203 12.80 2.16 -14.26
CA GLY A 203 13.45 0.89 -13.99
C GLY A 203 14.90 0.99 -13.54
N GLY A 204 15.59 2.06 -13.93
CA GLY A 204 16.98 2.33 -13.50
C GLY A 204 17.12 2.81 -12.06
N VAL A 205 16.02 3.26 -11.42
CA VAL A 205 16.03 3.71 -10.01
C VAL A 205 15.41 2.61 -9.14
N THR A 206 16.25 1.88 -8.41
CA THR A 206 15.86 0.72 -7.59
C THR A 206 15.91 0.97 -6.07
N ASP A 207 16.27 2.20 -5.67
CA ASP A 207 16.35 2.62 -4.26
C ASP A 207 14.98 3.14 -3.76
N PRO A 208 14.35 2.49 -2.76
CA PRO A 208 13.09 2.96 -2.17
C PRO A 208 13.18 4.36 -1.54
N VAL A 209 14.37 4.78 -1.07
CA VAL A 209 14.56 6.16 -0.55
C VAL A 209 14.37 7.18 -1.67
N ALA A 210 14.90 6.89 -2.87
CA ALA A 210 14.71 7.75 -4.04
C ALA A 210 13.23 7.82 -4.44
N TRP A 211 12.50 6.69 -4.43
CA TRP A 211 11.05 6.65 -4.71
C TRP A 211 10.24 7.47 -3.71
N ALA A 212 10.59 7.34 -2.42
CA ALA A 212 9.97 8.14 -1.37
C ALA A 212 10.22 9.64 -1.59
N ASN A 213 11.43 10.04 -1.96
CA ASN A 213 11.77 11.44 -2.22
C ASN A 213 11.03 12.00 -3.44
N GLU A 214 10.82 11.20 -4.49
CA GLU A 214 9.97 11.61 -5.62
C GLU A 214 8.52 11.87 -5.16
N SER A 215 7.94 10.94 -4.40
CA SER A 215 6.59 11.08 -3.86
C SER A 215 6.48 12.28 -2.93
N PHE A 216 7.48 12.50 -2.06
CA PHE A 216 7.50 13.65 -1.16
C PHE A 216 7.63 14.99 -1.90
N ALA A 217 8.39 15.05 -3.00
CA ALA A 217 8.45 16.25 -3.84
C ALA A 217 7.07 16.59 -4.43
N ILE A 218 6.32 15.58 -4.88
CA ILE A 218 4.93 15.74 -5.33
C ILE A 218 4.05 16.19 -4.17
N THR A 219 4.14 15.55 -3.01
CA THR A 219 3.41 15.93 -1.79
C THR A 219 3.57 17.41 -1.49
N ARG A 220 4.80 17.92 -1.50
CA ARG A 220 5.07 19.36 -1.28
C ARG A 220 4.36 20.26 -2.31
N THR A 221 4.29 19.83 -3.55
CA THR A 221 3.52 20.53 -4.60
C THR A 221 2.02 20.50 -4.29
N LEU A 222 1.47 19.36 -3.87
CA LEU A 222 0.05 19.22 -3.53
C LEU A 222 -0.36 20.09 -2.33
N TYR A 223 0.53 20.29 -1.38
CA TYR A 223 0.28 21.21 -0.26
C TYR A 223 0.38 22.69 -0.66
N ARG A 224 1.27 23.05 -1.58
CA ARG A 224 1.37 24.40 -2.12
C ARG A 224 0.17 24.72 -3.01
N ASP A 225 -0.22 23.78 -3.87
CA ASP A 225 -1.29 23.92 -4.85
C ASP A 225 -2.58 23.27 -4.31
N ALA A 226 -2.89 23.58 -3.05
CA ALA A 226 -4.06 23.01 -2.35
C ALA A 226 -5.36 23.27 -3.12
N PRO A 227 -6.36 22.38 -2.99
CA PRO A 227 -7.65 22.58 -3.65
C PRO A 227 -8.27 23.92 -3.27
N ASN A 228 -9.01 24.51 -4.22
CA ASN A 228 -9.73 25.76 -3.97
C ASN A 228 -10.67 25.60 -2.76
N PRO A 229 -10.60 26.48 -1.75
CA PRO A 229 -11.41 26.36 -0.53
C PRO A 229 -12.94 26.35 -0.78
N ARG A 230 -13.39 26.92 -1.92
CA ARG A 230 -14.83 27.00 -2.28
C ARG A 230 -15.32 25.78 -3.04
N THR A 231 -14.50 25.28 -4.01
CA THR A 231 -14.91 24.15 -4.87
C THR A 231 -14.36 22.82 -4.40
N GLY A 232 -13.29 22.82 -3.62
CA GLY A 232 -12.59 21.63 -3.19
C GLY A 232 -11.88 20.95 -4.37
N VAL A 233 -11.87 19.61 -4.33
CA VAL A 233 -11.40 18.75 -5.42
C VAL A 233 -12.57 18.58 -6.40
N ASP A 234 -12.44 19.22 -7.53
CA ASP A 234 -13.42 19.22 -8.64
C ASP A 234 -12.78 18.70 -9.93
N GLN A 235 -13.48 18.85 -11.06
CA GLN A 235 -12.97 18.45 -12.36
C GLN A 235 -11.70 19.21 -12.77
N ALA A 236 -11.58 20.49 -12.40
CA ALA A 236 -10.40 21.27 -12.75
C ALA A 236 -9.18 20.73 -11.99
N TYR A 237 -9.32 20.45 -10.70
CA TYR A 237 -8.27 19.79 -9.90
C TYR A 237 -7.91 18.42 -10.48
N PHE A 238 -8.90 17.59 -10.81
CA PHE A 238 -8.66 16.28 -11.41
C PHE A 238 -7.90 16.38 -12.73
N GLN A 239 -8.32 17.23 -13.66
CA GLN A 239 -7.64 17.40 -14.95
C GLN A 239 -6.20 17.89 -14.79
N HIS A 240 -5.96 18.76 -13.81
CA HIS A 240 -4.62 19.27 -13.53
C HIS A 240 -3.68 18.18 -13.01
N PHE A 241 -4.15 17.32 -12.08
CA PHE A 241 -3.32 16.30 -11.43
C PHE A 241 -3.43 14.89 -12.04
N ARG A 242 -4.33 14.67 -12.99
CA ARG A 242 -4.47 13.38 -13.67
C ARG A 242 -3.16 12.87 -14.28
N PRO A 243 -2.35 13.68 -14.98
CA PRO A 243 -1.07 13.20 -15.51
C PRO A 243 -0.13 12.71 -14.40
N VAL A 244 -0.09 13.39 -13.26
CA VAL A 244 0.72 12.97 -12.10
C VAL A 244 0.20 11.66 -11.52
N LEU A 245 -1.12 11.52 -11.33
CA LEU A 245 -1.77 10.30 -10.86
C LEU A 245 -1.39 9.10 -11.74
N GLU A 246 -1.59 9.23 -13.06
CA GLU A 246 -1.33 8.17 -14.04
C GLU A 246 0.17 7.81 -14.07
N GLN A 247 1.06 8.80 -14.06
CA GLN A 247 2.50 8.60 -14.01
C GLN A 247 2.94 7.83 -12.75
N ARG A 248 2.35 8.13 -11.56
CA ARG A 248 2.72 7.43 -10.33
C ARG A 248 2.29 5.96 -10.35
N LEU A 249 1.12 5.65 -10.90
CA LEU A 249 0.66 4.27 -11.11
C LEU A 249 1.57 3.50 -12.09
N GLN A 250 1.97 4.14 -13.18
CA GLN A 250 2.87 3.57 -14.20
C GLN A 250 4.26 3.31 -13.61
N ALA A 251 4.85 4.30 -12.93
CA ALA A 251 6.17 4.16 -12.30
C ALA A 251 6.18 3.07 -11.23
N ALA A 252 5.12 2.98 -10.41
CA ALA A 252 4.96 1.91 -9.43
C ALA A 252 4.95 0.53 -10.09
N GLY A 253 4.18 0.35 -11.17
CA GLY A 253 4.11 -0.91 -11.91
C GLY A 253 5.46 -1.32 -12.52
N VAL A 254 6.17 -0.39 -13.16
CA VAL A 254 7.51 -0.66 -13.73
C VAL A 254 8.50 -1.05 -12.63
N ARG A 255 8.54 -0.30 -11.53
CA ARG A 255 9.47 -0.54 -10.41
C ARG A 255 9.15 -1.84 -9.67
N LEU A 256 7.88 -2.16 -9.50
CA LEU A 256 7.46 -3.44 -8.96
C LEU A 256 7.95 -4.60 -9.82
N ALA A 257 7.80 -4.52 -11.14
CA ALA A 257 8.29 -5.55 -12.06
C ALA A 257 9.81 -5.73 -11.94
N VAL A 258 10.58 -4.62 -11.92
CA VAL A 258 12.05 -4.67 -11.77
C VAL A 258 12.44 -5.31 -10.45
N LEU A 259 11.79 -4.92 -9.34
CA LEU A 259 12.06 -5.48 -8.02
C LEU A 259 11.75 -6.99 -7.96
N LEU A 260 10.61 -7.41 -8.52
CA LEU A 260 10.22 -8.83 -8.54
C LEU A 260 11.15 -9.65 -9.44
N ASN A 261 11.54 -9.10 -10.59
CA ASN A 261 12.51 -9.76 -11.48
C ASN A 261 13.87 -9.95 -10.78
N ASP A 262 14.38 -8.93 -10.07
CA ASP A 262 15.64 -9.06 -9.31
C ASP A 262 15.52 -10.06 -8.15
N ALA A 263 14.41 -10.03 -7.42
CA ALA A 263 14.24 -10.87 -6.25
C ALA A 263 13.96 -12.34 -6.57
N LEU A 264 13.30 -12.62 -7.71
CA LEU A 264 12.76 -13.94 -8.05
C LEU A 264 13.44 -14.61 -9.25
N SER A 265 14.36 -13.94 -9.96
CA SER A 265 15.13 -14.58 -11.01
C SER A 265 16.01 -15.70 -10.45
N ALA A 266 16.18 -16.75 -11.24
CA ALA A 266 17.10 -17.84 -10.89
C ALA A 266 18.53 -17.31 -10.76
N PRO A 267 19.36 -17.83 -9.83
CA PRO A 267 20.78 -17.54 -9.81
C PRO A 267 21.41 -17.83 -11.16
N GLY A 268 22.00 -16.83 -11.82
CA GLY A 268 22.63 -16.96 -13.13
C GLY A 268 21.83 -16.45 -14.34
N ALA A 269 20.57 -16.03 -14.17
CA ALA A 269 19.76 -15.46 -15.28
C ALA A 269 19.98 -13.96 -15.50
N GLN A 270 20.91 -13.33 -14.80
CA GLN A 270 21.23 -11.91 -15.00
C GLN A 270 22.17 -11.76 -16.19
N GLY A 271 21.64 -11.30 -17.31
CA GLY A 271 22.44 -10.69 -18.39
C GLY A 271 23.24 -9.54 -17.78
N ASN A 272 24.55 -9.59 -17.93
CA ASN A 272 25.55 -8.66 -17.43
C ASN A 272 25.21 -7.19 -17.78
N PRO A 273 24.92 -6.30 -16.80
CA PRO A 273 25.13 -4.89 -17.01
C PRO A 273 26.50 -4.54 -16.47
N GLU A 274 27.44 -4.32 -17.35
CA GLU A 274 28.71 -3.71 -16.99
C GLU A 274 28.48 -2.34 -16.30
N HIS A 275 29.22 -2.13 -15.21
CA HIS A 275 29.60 -0.88 -14.55
C HIS A 275 28.89 -0.46 -13.25
N GLY A 276 29.76 -0.30 -12.23
CA GLY A 276 29.60 0.63 -11.13
C GLY A 276 29.78 0.04 -9.73
N SER A 277 31.03 -0.32 -9.39
CA SER A 277 31.40 -0.64 -8.00
C SER A 277 31.47 0.62 -7.14
N GLY A 278 30.37 0.94 -6.44
CA GLY A 278 30.40 1.86 -5.32
C GLY A 278 30.31 1.07 -4.02
N LYS A 279 31.36 1.15 -3.16
CA LYS A 279 31.39 0.51 -1.84
C LYS A 279 30.32 1.08 -0.94
N VAL A 280 29.40 0.22 -0.49
CA VAL A 280 28.43 0.50 0.57
C VAL A 280 29.10 0.20 1.93
N PRO A 281 29.01 1.09 2.94
CA PRO A 281 29.49 0.81 4.30
C PRO A 281 28.59 -0.24 4.99
N PRO A 282 29.10 -1.00 5.98
CA PRO A 282 28.38 -2.11 6.59
C PRO A 282 27.16 -1.62 7.39
N ALA A 283 26.03 -2.27 7.16
CA ALA A 283 24.79 -2.04 7.88
C ALA A 283 24.91 -2.47 9.35
N GLY A 284 24.45 -1.61 10.25
CA GLY A 284 24.29 -1.91 11.66
C GLY A 284 23.31 -3.07 11.91
N ALA A 285 23.48 -3.76 13.04
CA ALA A 285 22.80 -4.98 13.42
C ALA A 285 21.27 -4.96 13.20
N ALA A 286 20.78 -6.01 12.56
CA ALA A 286 19.37 -6.21 12.27
C ALA A 286 18.52 -6.30 13.56
N PRO A 287 17.35 -5.65 13.62
CA PRO A 287 16.40 -5.90 14.70
C PRO A 287 15.83 -7.32 14.60
N ALA A 288 15.52 -7.90 15.77
CA ALA A 288 15.02 -9.27 15.91
C ALA A 288 13.85 -9.60 15.00
N SER A 289 13.81 -10.85 14.54
CA SER A 289 12.72 -11.40 13.71
C SER A 289 11.34 -11.17 14.33
N PRO A 290 10.29 -10.92 13.52
CA PRO A 290 8.94 -10.84 14.04
C PRO A 290 8.51 -12.18 14.64
N PRO A 291 7.57 -12.19 15.60
CA PRO A 291 7.03 -13.43 16.13
C PRO A 291 6.40 -14.25 15.00
N THR A 292 6.69 -15.53 14.98
CA THR A 292 6.06 -16.50 14.08
C THR A 292 4.54 -16.47 14.32
N PRO A 293 3.68 -16.44 13.29
CA PRO A 293 2.24 -16.55 13.47
C PRO A 293 1.91 -17.81 14.26
N GLY A 294 1.31 -17.64 15.45
CA GLY A 294 0.85 -18.76 16.25
C GLY A 294 -0.17 -19.60 15.47
N LYS A 295 -0.01 -20.93 15.51
CA LYS A 295 -0.96 -21.90 14.97
C LYS A 295 -2.36 -21.55 15.50
N PRO A 296 -3.42 -21.47 14.68
CA PRO A 296 -4.76 -21.22 15.18
C PRO A 296 -5.13 -22.30 16.20
N ALA A 297 -5.65 -21.87 17.35
CA ALA A 297 -6.16 -22.77 18.39
C ALA A 297 -7.33 -23.59 17.83
N PRO A 298 -7.44 -24.88 18.16
CA PRO A 298 -8.57 -25.69 17.74
C PRO A 298 -9.87 -25.12 18.33
N ALA A 299 -10.92 -25.04 17.52
CA ALA A 299 -12.24 -24.61 17.92
C ALA A 299 -12.71 -25.45 19.09
N GLY A 300 -12.86 -24.85 20.27
CA GLY A 300 -13.41 -25.51 21.46
C GLY A 300 -14.88 -25.82 21.24
N GLY A 301 -15.19 -27.12 21.26
CA GLY A 301 -16.55 -27.60 21.23
C GLY A 301 -17.32 -27.12 22.48
N THR A 302 -18.43 -26.46 22.27
CA THR A 302 -19.41 -26.16 23.31
C THR A 302 -20.14 -27.42 23.72
N GLY A 303 -19.66 -28.04 24.81
CA GLY A 303 -20.45 -29.04 25.55
C GLY A 303 -21.57 -28.35 26.31
N PHE A 304 -22.78 -28.58 25.90
CA PHE A 304 -23.98 -28.28 26.70
C PHE A 304 -24.04 -29.29 27.83
N ASP A 305 -23.88 -28.84 29.08
CA ASP A 305 -24.19 -29.66 30.25
C ASP A 305 -25.36 -28.99 30.98
N GLY A 306 -26.45 -29.79 31.05
CA GLY A 306 -27.69 -29.40 31.68
C GLY A 306 -27.59 -29.52 33.20
N GLY A 307 -27.69 -28.39 33.92
CA GLY A 307 -27.81 -28.34 35.35
C GLY A 307 -29.09 -27.67 35.80
N ASN A 308 -29.96 -28.44 36.43
CA ASN A 308 -31.27 -28.10 37.03
C ASN A 308 -31.15 -26.98 38.11
N PRO A 309 -32.13 -26.11 38.24
CA PRO A 309 -32.14 -25.09 39.33
C PRO A 309 -32.63 -25.64 40.65
N PRO A 310 -32.14 -25.16 41.80
CA PRO A 310 -32.74 -25.49 43.09
C PRO A 310 -33.90 -24.55 43.43
N ALA A 311 -34.84 -25.12 44.17
CA ALA A 311 -36.12 -24.61 44.57
C ALA A 311 -36.05 -23.44 45.58
N SER A 312 -37.08 -22.63 45.51
CA SER A 312 -37.53 -21.58 46.40
C SER A 312 -37.64 -21.98 47.87
N GLY A 313 -37.29 -21.02 48.73
CA GLY A 313 -37.65 -21.03 50.16
C GLY A 313 -37.77 -19.60 50.64
N GLU A 314 -39.03 -19.17 50.91
CA GLU A 314 -39.40 -18.06 51.75
C GLU A 314 -39.34 -18.46 53.24
N PRO A 315 -39.40 -17.50 54.19
CA PRO A 315 -40.36 -16.40 54.28
C PRO A 315 -39.76 -14.99 54.22
#